data_f6d464519793c876cbe3a64bebaece4e
#
_entry.id   f6d464519793c876cbe3a64bebaece4e
#
_cell.length_a   1.000
_cell.length_b   1.000
_cell.length_c   1.000
_cell.angle_alpha   90.00
_cell.angle_beta   90.00
_cell.angle_gamma   90.00
#
_symmetry.space_group_name_H-M   'P 1'
#
loop_
_entity.id
_entity.type
_entity.pdbx_description
1 polymer ?
#
loop_
_entity_poly.entity_id
_entity_poly.type
_entity_poly.pdbx_seq_one_letter_code
_entity_poly.pdbx_strand_id
1 'polypeptide(L)'
;MFIIRFIKGIWMCLVKLVLKWLGTITLSSYPPFVYINHEPYKVTARHIRACEKLIKPGDILLRRYDGSILSWFIPGRFSHSAIYIGDGMVIHALADGVQKQDIIDFLRCDGYAVLRCNKPDAEELAKEACKIAVSYLGYDYDYDFDICEDYDNKDEVQKRTASVYCHELTRSCYPHLDIPLIEPSIWCGAIKSKKKQFLAQSFLNSPDLTLLYDSDFWEPRNPSK
;
A
#
# COMPACT_ATOMS: atom_id res chain seq x y z
N MET A 1 -5.62 34.00 -11.73
CA MET A 1 -6.06 32.63 -11.41
C MET A 1 -5.46 31.57 -12.33
N PHE A 2 -5.35 31.79 -13.65
CA PHE A 2 -4.77 30.83 -14.62
C PHE A 2 -3.27 30.55 -14.41
N ILE A 3 -2.46 31.57 -14.12
CA ILE A 3 -1.00 31.44 -13.91
C ILE A 3 -0.67 30.57 -12.68
N ILE A 4 -1.44 30.72 -11.60
CA ILE A 4 -1.23 29.95 -10.36
C ILE A 4 -1.53 28.45 -10.59
N ARG A 5 -2.58 28.13 -11.34
CA ARG A 5 -2.89 26.74 -11.74
C ARG A 5 -1.80 26.15 -12.63
N PHE A 6 -1.27 26.93 -13.56
CA PHE A 6 -0.18 26.49 -14.45
C PHE A 6 1.11 26.20 -13.68
N ILE A 7 1.51 27.09 -12.76
CA ILE A 7 2.68 26.91 -11.89
C ILE A 7 2.49 25.69 -10.99
N LYS A 8 1.31 25.49 -10.42
CA LYS A 8 0.99 24.30 -9.59
C LYS A 8 1.09 23.01 -10.41
N GLY A 9 0.65 23.02 -11.67
CA GLY A 9 0.78 21.87 -12.59
C GLY A 9 2.24 21.51 -12.90
N ILE A 10 3.09 22.50 -13.18
CA ILE A 10 4.53 22.28 -13.39
C ILE A 10 5.19 21.75 -12.13
N TRP A 11 4.88 22.32 -10.96
CA TRP A 11 5.39 21.88 -9.68
C TRP A 11 5.03 20.42 -9.39
N MET A 12 3.76 20.03 -9.60
CA MET A 12 3.31 18.64 -9.42
C MET A 12 4.00 17.68 -10.37
N CYS A 13 4.24 18.09 -11.62
CA CYS A 13 4.99 17.28 -12.58
C CYS A 13 6.44 17.06 -12.14
N LEU A 14 7.11 18.09 -11.63
CA LEU A 14 8.45 17.99 -11.06
C LEU A 14 8.48 17.09 -9.82
N VAL A 15 7.51 17.23 -8.92
CA VAL A 15 7.39 16.38 -7.73
C VAL A 15 7.21 14.92 -8.14
N LYS A 16 6.33 14.61 -9.10
CA LYS A 16 6.15 13.24 -9.63
C LYS A 16 7.46 12.66 -10.18
N LEU A 17 8.19 13.44 -10.97
CA LEU A 17 9.48 13.01 -11.54
C LEU A 17 10.51 12.73 -10.45
N VAL A 18 10.62 13.63 -9.48
CA VAL A 18 11.57 13.48 -8.36
C VAL A 18 11.21 12.26 -7.51
N LEU A 19 9.94 12.07 -7.15
CA LEU A 19 9.50 10.91 -6.35
C LEU A 19 9.69 9.59 -7.11
N LYS A 20 9.40 9.57 -8.42
CA LYS A 20 9.64 8.39 -9.25
C LYS A 20 11.13 8.04 -9.28
N TRP A 21 11.99 9.04 -9.41
CA TRP A 21 13.46 8.84 -9.39
C TRP A 21 13.95 8.42 -8.01
N LEU A 22 13.51 9.08 -6.93
CA LEU A 22 13.87 8.70 -5.55
C LEU A 22 13.44 7.27 -5.21
N GLY A 23 12.31 6.80 -5.77
CA GLY A 23 11.83 5.43 -5.56
C GLY A 23 12.72 4.34 -6.15
N THR A 24 13.63 4.69 -7.07
CA THR A 24 14.60 3.75 -7.65
C THR A 24 15.93 3.70 -6.88
N ILE A 25 16.12 4.60 -5.90
CA ILE A 25 17.37 4.68 -5.13
C ILE A 25 17.23 3.81 -3.89
N THR A 26 18.16 2.86 -3.72
CA THR A 26 18.27 2.01 -2.54
C THR A 26 19.63 2.25 -1.87
N LEU A 27 19.61 2.39 -0.55
CA LEU A 27 20.81 2.57 0.25
C LEU A 27 21.22 1.22 0.86
N SER A 28 22.48 0.85 0.70
CA SER A 28 23.09 -0.26 1.43
C SER A 28 23.81 0.24 2.66
N SER A 29 23.62 -0.44 3.79
CA SER A 29 24.26 -0.06 5.05
C SER A 29 25.73 -0.46 5.13
N TYR A 30 26.19 -1.43 4.32
CA TYR A 30 27.58 -1.85 4.36
C TYR A 30 28.05 -2.54 3.06
N PRO A 31 29.12 -2.04 2.41
CA PRO A 31 29.59 -0.66 2.57
C PRO A 31 28.53 0.36 2.13
N PRO A 32 28.63 1.62 2.53
CA PRO A 32 27.58 2.62 2.24
C PRO A 32 27.56 2.97 0.75
N PHE A 33 26.81 2.21 -0.02
CA PHE A 33 26.59 2.42 -1.44
C PHE A 33 25.15 2.85 -1.71
N VAL A 34 25.00 3.66 -2.75
CA VAL A 34 23.70 4.01 -3.32
C VAL A 34 23.48 3.13 -4.54
N TYR A 35 22.42 2.35 -4.56
CA TYR A 35 22.03 1.54 -5.71
C TYR A 35 20.78 2.11 -6.35
N ILE A 36 20.74 2.03 -7.66
CA ILE A 36 19.53 2.29 -8.43
C ILE A 36 19.03 0.95 -8.94
N ASN A 37 17.76 0.61 -8.67
CA ASN A 37 17.17 -0.71 -8.98
C ASN A 37 17.91 -1.89 -8.32
N HIS A 38 18.01 -1.86 -7.00
CA HIS A 38 18.69 -2.91 -6.24
C HIS A 38 17.90 -4.24 -6.26
N GLU A 39 18.60 -5.32 -6.61
CA GLU A 39 18.23 -6.72 -6.35
C GLU A 39 19.44 -7.41 -5.67
N PRO A 40 19.22 -8.41 -4.81
CA PRO A 40 18.01 -9.21 -4.62
C PRO A 40 17.11 -8.69 -3.49
N TYR A 41 15.81 -8.95 -3.60
CA TYR A 41 14.84 -8.80 -2.51
C TYR A 41 14.95 -9.96 -1.50
N LYS A 42 14.52 -9.71 -0.25
CA LYS A 42 14.54 -10.73 0.82
C LYS A 42 13.44 -11.78 0.68
N VAL A 43 12.33 -11.41 0.01
CA VAL A 43 11.25 -12.35 -0.30
C VAL A 43 11.73 -13.35 -1.34
N THR A 44 11.70 -14.63 -0.98
CA THR A 44 12.18 -15.73 -1.82
C THR A 44 11.01 -16.48 -2.48
N ALA A 45 11.29 -17.33 -3.48
CA ALA A 45 10.29 -18.17 -4.12
C ALA A 45 9.51 -19.06 -3.12
N ARG A 46 10.08 -19.39 -1.95
CA ARG A 46 9.39 -20.11 -0.89
C ARG A 46 8.28 -19.28 -0.26
N HIS A 47 8.53 -18.00 0.02
CA HIS A 47 7.55 -17.08 0.53
C HIS A 47 6.42 -16.86 -0.48
N ILE A 48 6.75 -16.71 -1.77
CA ILE A 48 5.74 -16.56 -2.84
C ILE A 48 4.82 -17.79 -2.90
N ARG A 49 5.38 -19.00 -2.90
CA ARG A 49 4.57 -20.23 -2.88
C ARG A 49 3.71 -20.37 -1.62
N ALA A 50 4.16 -19.88 -0.47
CA ALA A 50 3.33 -19.84 0.75
C ALA A 50 2.16 -18.88 0.58
N CYS A 51 2.39 -17.70 -0.01
CA CYS A 51 1.34 -16.75 -0.33
C CYS A 51 0.31 -17.35 -1.31
N GLU A 52 0.74 -17.93 -2.43
CA GLU A 52 -0.15 -18.52 -3.44
C GLU A 52 -1.10 -19.59 -2.87
N LYS A 53 -0.64 -20.35 -1.88
CA LYS A 53 -1.46 -21.39 -1.21
C LYS A 53 -2.49 -20.82 -0.23
N LEU A 54 -2.26 -19.62 0.24
CA LEU A 54 -3.03 -19.01 1.33
C LEU A 54 -4.02 -17.98 0.82
N ILE A 55 -3.61 -17.19 -0.18
CA ILE A 55 -4.29 -15.98 -0.59
C ILE A 55 -5.63 -16.26 -1.24
N LYS A 56 -6.63 -15.41 -0.93
CA LYS A 56 -7.96 -15.43 -1.52
C LYS A 56 -8.36 -14.03 -2.00
N PRO A 57 -9.25 -13.92 -3.00
CA PRO A 57 -9.78 -12.62 -3.42
C PRO A 57 -10.33 -11.83 -2.22
N GLY A 58 -10.01 -10.56 -2.16
CA GLY A 58 -10.31 -9.66 -1.05
C GLY A 58 -9.21 -9.56 0.00
N ASP A 59 -8.22 -10.44 0.02
CA ASP A 59 -7.12 -10.30 0.98
C ASP A 59 -6.35 -9.00 0.74
N ILE A 60 -5.94 -8.39 1.87
CA ILE A 60 -5.09 -7.21 1.89
C ILE A 60 -3.63 -7.67 1.95
N LEU A 61 -2.82 -7.16 1.03
CA LEU A 61 -1.39 -7.35 1.01
C LEU A 61 -0.69 -6.07 1.48
N LEU A 62 0.23 -6.21 2.41
CA LEU A 62 1.15 -5.16 2.81
C LEU A 62 2.55 -5.52 2.34
N ARG A 63 3.33 -4.56 1.84
CA ARG A 63 4.74 -4.78 1.47
C ARG A 63 5.65 -3.66 1.92
N ARG A 64 6.94 -3.99 2.01
CA ARG A 64 7.99 -3.01 2.28
C ARG A 64 9.22 -3.25 1.39
N TYR A 65 9.97 -2.17 1.23
CA TYR A 65 11.30 -2.18 0.62
C TYR A 65 12.31 -1.63 1.62
N ASP A 66 13.23 -2.49 2.09
CA ASP A 66 14.29 -2.08 3.01
C ASP A 66 15.32 -1.22 2.26
N GLY A 67 15.70 -0.10 2.86
CA GLY A 67 16.64 0.83 2.24
C GLY A 67 16.08 1.71 1.13
N SER A 68 14.80 1.59 0.77
CA SER A 68 14.17 2.55 -0.14
C SER A 68 14.00 3.90 0.55
N ILE A 69 14.49 4.97 -0.09
CA ILE A 69 14.37 6.33 0.44
C ILE A 69 12.91 6.71 0.65
N LEU A 70 12.00 6.33 -0.25
CA LEU A 70 10.56 6.61 -0.10
C LEU A 70 9.97 5.93 1.13
N SER A 71 10.44 4.74 1.48
CA SER A 71 9.97 4.03 2.68
C SER A 71 10.32 4.76 3.97
N TRP A 72 11.33 5.63 3.97
CA TRP A 72 11.67 6.44 5.15
C TRP A 72 10.67 7.54 5.43
N PHE A 73 9.91 7.97 4.42
CA PHE A 73 8.87 8.99 4.55
C PHE A 73 7.50 8.41 4.93
N ILE A 74 7.33 7.09 4.82
CA ILE A 74 6.08 6.40 5.15
C ILE A 74 6.26 5.70 6.50
N PRO A 75 5.53 6.14 7.55
CA PRO A 75 5.68 5.58 8.89
C PRO A 75 5.23 4.13 8.96
N GLY A 76 5.98 3.33 9.73
CA GLY A 76 5.62 1.95 10.02
C GLY A 76 6.52 0.92 9.32
N ARG A 77 6.23 -0.35 9.60
CA ARG A 77 7.01 -1.48 9.08
C ARG A 77 6.78 -1.72 7.59
N PHE A 78 5.57 -1.51 7.12
CA PHE A 78 5.19 -1.65 5.72
C PHE A 78 4.86 -0.28 5.15
N SER A 79 5.27 -0.04 3.92
CA SER A 79 5.13 1.25 3.25
C SER A 79 4.08 1.26 2.14
N HIS A 80 3.47 0.11 1.85
CA HIS A 80 2.54 0.00 0.74
C HIS A 80 1.50 -1.09 0.96
N SER A 81 0.31 -0.93 0.37
CA SER A 81 -0.79 -1.89 0.43
C SER A 81 -1.46 -2.11 -0.92
N ALA A 82 -2.10 -3.26 -1.05
CA ALA A 82 -2.86 -3.67 -2.23
C ALA A 82 -4.02 -4.58 -1.85
N ILE A 83 -5.01 -4.72 -2.75
CA ILE A 83 -6.08 -5.71 -2.67
C ILE A 83 -5.80 -6.81 -3.69
N TYR A 84 -5.82 -8.05 -3.25
CA TYR A 84 -5.79 -9.20 -4.15
C TYR A 84 -7.18 -9.44 -4.73
N ILE A 85 -7.32 -9.44 -6.04
CA ILE A 85 -8.61 -9.55 -6.72
C ILE A 85 -8.87 -10.94 -7.35
N GLY A 86 -7.95 -11.90 -7.14
CA GLY A 86 -8.00 -13.21 -7.78
C GLY A 86 -7.13 -13.30 -9.02
N ASP A 87 -7.04 -14.49 -9.62
CA ASP A 87 -6.33 -14.77 -10.87
C ASP A 87 -4.87 -14.26 -10.90
N GLY A 88 -4.18 -14.30 -9.74
CA GLY A 88 -2.80 -13.83 -9.63
C GLY A 88 -2.65 -12.32 -9.70
N MET A 89 -3.70 -11.53 -9.51
CA MET A 89 -3.67 -10.09 -9.72
C MET A 89 -3.98 -9.30 -8.44
N VAL A 90 -3.29 -8.20 -8.27
CA VAL A 90 -3.54 -7.20 -7.23
C VAL A 90 -3.90 -5.85 -7.85
N ILE A 91 -4.64 -5.03 -7.10
CA ILE A 91 -4.87 -3.62 -7.43
C ILE A 91 -4.26 -2.76 -6.33
N HIS A 92 -3.51 -1.75 -6.72
CA HIS A 92 -2.83 -0.83 -5.83
C HIS A 92 -2.64 0.55 -6.48
N ALA A 93 -2.39 1.58 -5.66
CA ALA A 93 -2.08 2.93 -6.14
C ALA A 93 -0.57 3.17 -6.09
N LEU A 94 0.01 3.53 -7.22
CA LEU A 94 1.41 3.93 -7.38
C LEU A 94 1.50 5.37 -7.91
N ALA A 95 2.71 5.90 -7.99
CA ALA A 95 2.97 7.24 -8.53
C ALA A 95 2.34 7.52 -9.91
N ASP A 96 2.12 6.48 -10.70
CA ASP A 96 1.47 6.57 -12.02
C ASP A 96 -0.06 6.34 -11.96
N GLY A 97 -0.64 6.26 -10.74
CA GLY A 97 -2.07 6.04 -10.48
C GLY A 97 -2.41 4.62 -10.02
N VAL A 98 -3.72 4.35 -9.99
CA VAL A 98 -4.26 3.04 -9.61
C VAL A 98 -4.17 2.07 -10.77
N GLN A 99 -3.50 0.95 -10.54
CA GLN A 99 -3.24 -0.04 -11.59
C GLN A 99 -3.35 -1.48 -11.07
N LYS A 100 -3.50 -2.39 -12.02
CA LYS A 100 -3.48 -3.83 -11.83
C LYS A 100 -2.07 -4.36 -12.06
N GLN A 101 -1.57 -5.22 -11.16
CA GLN A 101 -0.24 -5.82 -11.25
C GLN A 101 -0.32 -7.31 -10.94
N ASP A 102 0.57 -8.10 -11.55
CA ASP A 102 0.78 -9.50 -11.19
C ASP A 102 1.27 -9.62 -9.74
N ILE A 103 0.74 -10.59 -8.99
CA ILE A 103 1.08 -10.76 -7.57
C ILE A 103 2.55 -11.13 -7.38
N ILE A 104 3.16 -11.89 -8.30
CA ILE A 104 4.57 -12.28 -8.20
C ILE A 104 5.44 -11.04 -8.31
N ASP A 105 5.13 -10.13 -9.24
CA ASP A 105 5.82 -8.83 -9.34
C ASP A 105 5.58 -7.95 -8.13
N PHE A 106 4.36 -7.97 -7.57
CA PHE A 106 4.06 -7.26 -6.33
C PHE A 106 4.89 -7.79 -5.15
N LEU A 107 5.11 -9.09 -5.07
CA LEU A 107 5.87 -9.76 -4.01
C LEU A 107 7.39 -9.70 -4.21
N ARG A 108 7.89 -9.09 -5.27
CA ARG A 108 9.33 -8.75 -5.40
C ARG A 108 9.67 -7.59 -4.48
N CYS A 109 9.84 -7.88 -3.21
CA CYS A 109 10.04 -6.92 -2.13
C CYS A 109 10.87 -7.52 -0.98
N ASP A 110 11.17 -6.74 0.05
CA ASP A 110 11.97 -7.19 1.18
C ASP A 110 11.13 -7.80 2.32
N GLY A 111 9.84 -7.55 2.32
CA GLY A 111 8.91 -8.17 3.25
C GLY A 111 7.47 -7.88 2.90
N TYR A 112 6.58 -8.83 3.21
CA TYR A 112 5.16 -8.68 3.01
C TYR A 112 4.33 -9.37 4.08
N ALA A 113 3.10 -8.93 4.23
CA ALA A 113 2.09 -9.56 5.08
C ALA A 113 0.77 -9.73 4.32
N VAL A 114 -0.01 -10.73 4.72
CA VAL A 114 -1.35 -11.01 4.20
C VAL A 114 -2.35 -10.89 5.35
N LEU A 115 -3.36 -10.05 5.18
CA LEU A 115 -4.47 -9.91 6.13
C LEU A 115 -5.79 -10.28 5.44
N ARG A 116 -6.70 -10.84 6.23
CA ARG A 116 -8.04 -11.24 5.78
C ARG A 116 -9.09 -10.70 6.72
N CYS A 117 -10.23 -10.27 6.17
CA CYS A 117 -11.43 -9.96 6.94
C CYS A 117 -11.87 -11.18 7.75
N ASN A 118 -12.16 -10.97 9.03
CA ASN A 118 -12.57 -12.03 9.97
C ASN A 118 -14.03 -11.93 10.40
N LYS A 119 -14.82 -11.06 9.76
CA LYS A 119 -16.24 -10.92 10.03
C LYS A 119 -17.05 -12.12 9.53
N PRO A 120 -18.26 -12.38 10.08
CA PRO A 120 -19.12 -13.49 9.65
C PRO A 120 -19.46 -13.47 8.15
N ASP A 121 -19.59 -12.28 7.56
CA ASP A 121 -19.90 -12.00 6.15
C ASP A 121 -18.66 -11.71 5.30
N ALA A 122 -17.49 -12.19 5.73
CA ALA A 122 -16.21 -11.91 5.10
C ALA A 122 -16.16 -12.24 3.60
N GLU A 123 -16.89 -13.27 3.14
CA GLU A 123 -16.90 -13.64 1.72
C GLU A 123 -17.64 -12.61 0.86
N GLU A 124 -18.75 -12.08 1.34
CA GLU A 124 -19.49 -11.01 0.67
C GLU A 124 -18.67 -9.72 0.66
N LEU A 125 -18.09 -9.34 1.81
CA LEU A 125 -17.24 -8.17 1.94
C LEU A 125 -16.00 -8.27 1.03
N ALA A 126 -15.39 -9.44 0.90
CA ALA A 126 -14.27 -9.68 0.00
C ALA A 126 -14.66 -9.49 -1.48
N LYS A 127 -15.83 -10.00 -1.88
CA LYS A 127 -16.35 -9.80 -3.25
C LYS A 127 -16.64 -8.32 -3.53
N GLU A 128 -17.20 -7.60 -2.56
CA GLU A 128 -17.45 -6.16 -2.68
C GLU A 128 -16.13 -5.39 -2.76
N ALA A 129 -15.16 -5.70 -1.90
CA ALA A 129 -13.84 -5.09 -1.90
C ALA A 129 -13.13 -5.23 -3.26
N CYS A 130 -13.20 -6.41 -3.87
CA CYS A 130 -12.66 -6.63 -5.22
C CYS A 130 -13.35 -5.75 -6.27
N LYS A 131 -14.68 -5.61 -6.23
CA LYS A 131 -15.44 -4.74 -7.15
C LYS A 131 -15.07 -3.28 -6.96
N ILE A 132 -14.97 -2.82 -5.71
CA ILE A 132 -14.57 -1.46 -5.38
C ILE A 132 -13.14 -1.21 -5.87
N ALA A 133 -12.19 -2.11 -5.61
CA ALA A 133 -10.82 -1.98 -6.10
C ALA A 133 -10.77 -1.81 -7.63
N VAL A 134 -11.54 -2.62 -8.37
CA VAL A 134 -11.63 -2.53 -9.85
C VAL A 134 -12.19 -1.18 -10.29
N SER A 135 -13.13 -0.59 -9.56
CA SER A 135 -13.73 0.71 -9.91
C SER A 135 -12.76 1.89 -9.78
N TYR A 136 -11.67 1.72 -9.01
CA TYR A 136 -10.62 2.73 -8.88
C TYR A 136 -9.56 2.69 -9.98
N LEU A 137 -9.58 1.69 -10.87
CA LEU A 137 -8.59 1.62 -11.95
C LEU A 137 -8.59 2.89 -12.79
N GLY A 138 -7.40 3.44 -12.99
CA GLY A 138 -7.19 4.66 -13.74
C GLY A 138 -7.32 5.96 -12.92
N TYR A 139 -7.59 5.87 -11.61
CA TYR A 139 -7.51 7.04 -10.74
C TYR A 139 -6.05 7.49 -10.59
N ASP A 140 -5.84 8.79 -10.46
CA ASP A 140 -4.52 9.36 -10.19
C ASP A 140 -4.03 9.03 -8.77
N TYR A 141 -2.73 9.20 -8.52
CA TYR A 141 -2.18 9.08 -7.17
C TYR A 141 -2.36 10.38 -6.39
N ASP A 142 -2.85 10.28 -5.15
CA ASP A 142 -2.94 11.42 -4.24
C ASP A 142 -1.59 11.63 -3.52
N TYR A 143 -0.93 12.75 -3.86
CA TYR A 143 0.34 13.17 -3.24
C TYR A 143 0.15 14.09 -2.04
N ASP A 144 -1.04 14.63 -1.84
CA ASP A 144 -1.36 15.51 -0.72
C ASP A 144 -1.70 14.70 0.53
N PHE A 145 -1.96 13.39 0.36
CA PHE A 145 -2.38 12.46 1.42
C PHE A 145 -3.58 13.01 2.21
N ASP A 146 -4.48 13.68 1.50
CA ASP A 146 -5.69 14.23 2.08
C ASP A 146 -6.73 13.12 2.25
N ILE A 147 -7.12 12.86 3.50
CA ILE A 147 -8.16 11.89 3.82
C ILE A 147 -9.53 12.54 3.60
N CYS A 148 -10.44 11.80 2.98
CA CYS A 148 -11.86 12.13 3.04
C CYS A 148 -12.35 11.87 4.46
N GLU A 149 -12.85 12.92 5.17
CA GLU A 149 -13.32 12.76 6.55
C GLU A 149 -14.64 11.99 6.64
N ASP A 150 -15.39 11.90 5.53
CA ASP A 150 -16.70 11.23 5.47
C ASP A 150 -16.65 10.03 4.48
N TYR A 151 -16.05 8.93 4.93
CA TYR A 151 -15.99 7.68 4.16
C TYR A 151 -17.35 6.99 3.97
N ASP A 152 -18.34 7.35 4.79
CA ASP A 152 -19.69 6.78 4.70
C ASP A 152 -20.51 7.45 3.59
N ASN A 153 -20.05 8.62 3.08
CA ASN A 153 -20.70 9.35 2.01
C ASN A 153 -20.03 9.06 0.66
N LYS A 154 -20.53 8.02 -0.04
CA LYS A 154 -20.05 7.60 -1.37
C LYS A 154 -20.02 8.75 -2.40
N ASP A 155 -20.92 9.75 -2.27
CA ASP A 155 -21.01 10.88 -3.19
C ASP A 155 -19.88 11.90 -2.94
N GLU A 156 -19.37 12.05 -1.74
CA GLU A 156 -18.23 12.92 -1.43
C GLU A 156 -16.90 12.27 -1.82
N VAL A 157 -16.75 10.97 -1.62
CA VAL A 157 -15.58 10.22 -2.09
C VAL A 157 -15.46 10.32 -3.62
N GLN A 158 -16.58 10.27 -4.33
CA GLN A 158 -16.63 10.34 -5.80
C GLN A 158 -16.49 11.76 -6.36
N LYS A 159 -16.77 12.80 -5.55
CA LYS A 159 -16.63 14.22 -5.94
C LYS A 159 -15.24 14.78 -5.78
N ARG A 160 -14.38 14.15 -5.00
CA ARG A 160 -12.97 14.50 -4.97
C ARG A 160 -12.30 14.10 -6.27
N THR A 161 -11.37 14.91 -6.70
CA THR A 161 -10.46 14.62 -7.81
C THR A 161 -10.14 13.13 -7.80
N ALA A 162 -10.29 12.45 -8.95
CA ALA A 162 -10.11 11.00 -9.12
C ALA A 162 -8.65 10.57 -8.76
N SER A 163 -8.25 10.77 -7.51
CA SER A 163 -6.92 10.47 -6.97
C SER A 163 -7.03 9.84 -5.58
N VAL A 164 -6.14 8.87 -5.31
CA VAL A 164 -6.12 8.11 -4.05
C VAL A 164 -4.70 7.61 -3.78
N TYR A 165 -4.27 7.58 -2.51
CA TYR A 165 -3.01 6.91 -2.15
C TYR A 165 -3.24 5.45 -1.75
N CYS A 166 -2.18 4.63 -1.67
CA CYS A 166 -2.28 3.18 -1.56
C CYS A 166 -3.10 2.69 -0.34
N HIS A 167 -2.87 3.25 0.84
CA HIS A 167 -3.60 2.80 2.04
C HIS A 167 -5.05 3.32 2.07
N GLU A 168 -5.31 4.48 1.50
CA GLU A 168 -6.65 5.00 1.32
C GLU A 168 -7.45 4.13 0.35
N LEU A 169 -6.89 3.78 -0.81
CA LEU A 169 -7.50 2.82 -1.74
C LEU A 169 -7.90 1.53 -1.02
N THR A 170 -6.96 0.94 -0.27
CA THR A 170 -7.20 -0.31 0.44
C THR A 170 -8.30 -0.16 1.49
N ARG A 171 -8.32 0.97 2.22
CA ARG A 171 -9.38 1.29 3.18
C ARG A 171 -10.74 1.47 2.51
N SER A 172 -10.78 2.18 1.38
CA SER A 172 -12.01 2.42 0.63
C SER A 172 -12.65 1.13 0.10
N CYS A 173 -11.86 0.09 -0.12
CA CYS A 173 -12.36 -1.23 -0.50
C CYS A 173 -13.14 -1.92 0.63
N TYR A 174 -12.92 -1.50 1.89
CA TYR A 174 -13.55 -2.07 3.07
C TYR A 174 -14.23 -0.99 3.94
N PRO A 175 -15.28 -0.31 3.44
CA PRO A 175 -15.90 0.81 4.14
C PRO A 175 -16.51 0.44 5.50
N HIS A 176 -16.89 -0.82 5.70
CA HIS A 176 -17.56 -1.32 6.90
C HIS A 176 -16.63 -1.93 7.94
N LEU A 177 -15.32 -1.97 7.70
CA LEU A 177 -14.36 -2.46 8.68
C LEU A 177 -13.89 -1.33 9.60
N ASP A 178 -13.67 -1.68 10.87
CA ASP A 178 -13.03 -0.79 11.83
C ASP A 178 -11.51 -0.75 11.58
N ILE A 179 -11.08 0.20 10.76
CA ILE A 179 -9.68 0.44 10.43
C ILE A 179 -9.29 1.80 11.00
N PRO A 180 -8.50 1.84 12.08
CA PRO A 180 -8.21 3.07 12.79
C PRO A 180 -7.32 4.03 11.99
N LEU A 181 -7.63 5.31 12.06
CA LEU A 181 -6.72 6.37 11.62
C LEU A 181 -5.57 6.53 12.61
N ILE A 182 -4.37 6.70 12.11
CA ILE A 182 -3.15 6.85 12.92
C ILE A 182 -2.58 8.25 12.71
N GLU A 183 -2.20 8.89 13.82
CA GLU A 183 -1.37 10.09 13.77
C GLU A 183 0.08 9.66 13.50
N PRO A 184 0.68 10.10 12.39
CA PRO A 184 2.06 9.76 12.12
C PRO A 184 2.96 10.38 13.17
N SER A 185 3.58 9.55 14.01
CA SER A 185 4.51 9.96 15.07
C SER A 185 5.93 10.18 14.54
N ILE A 186 6.11 10.77 13.33
CA ILE A 186 7.42 10.81 12.74
C ILE A 186 7.98 12.21 12.60
N TRP A 187 9.18 12.26 13.10
CA TRP A 187 10.22 13.19 12.76
C TRP A 187 10.77 12.91 11.36
N CYS A 188 10.05 13.25 10.32
CA CYS A 188 10.67 13.48 9.03
C CYS A 188 10.86 14.98 8.89
N GLY A 189 12.06 15.44 9.08
CA GLY A 189 12.52 16.79 9.42
C GLY A 189 12.01 17.99 8.62
N ALA A 190 10.97 17.90 7.82
CA ALA A 190 10.39 19.01 7.09
C ALA A 190 8.86 18.97 6.95
N ILE A 191 8.21 17.82 7.13
CA ILE A 191 6.75 17.70 6.94
C ILE A 191 6.14 17.08 8.19
N LYS A 192 5.83 17.94 9.16
CA LYS A 192 5.01 17.58 10.31
C LYS A 192 3.55 17.56 9.87
N SER A 193 3.13 16.49 9.19
CA SER A 193 1.71 16.28 8.98
C SER A 193 1.07 15.96 10.32
N LYS A 194 0.26 16.88 10.83
CA LYS A 194 -0.59 16.66 12.02
C LYS A 194 -1.88 15.94 11.65
N LYS A 195 -2.06 15.58 10.38
CA LYS A 195 -3.29 14.94 9.89
C LYS A 195 -3.22 13.44 10.19
N LYS A 196 -4.28 12.90 10.73
CA LYS A 196 -4.48 11.44 10.84
C LYS A 196 -4.51 10.84 9.44
N GLN A 197 -3.91 9.68 9.27
CA GLN A 197 -3.78 9.01 7.98
C GLN A 197 -4.04 7.51 8.13
N PHE A 198 -4.47 6.86 7.03
CA PHE A 198 -4.39 5.41 6.97
C PHE A 198 -2.96 5.00 6.61
N LEU A 199 -2.40 4.16 7.45
CA LEU A 199 -1.07 3.59 7.30
C LEU A 199 -1.19 2.06 7.27
N ALA A 200 -0.13 1.36 6.87
CA ALA A 200 -0.10 -0.10 6.98
C ALA A 200 -0.40 -0.60 8.40
N GLN A 201 0.03 0.16 9.42
CA GLN A 201 -0.25 -0.14 10.83
C GLN A 201 -1.75 -0.05 11.16
N SER A 202 -2.53 0.76 10.43
CA SER A 202 -3.99 0.83 10.59
C SER A 202 -4.64 -0.53 10.34
N PHE A 203 -4.21 -1.23 9.31
CA PHE A 203 -4.71 -2.57 8.97
C PHE A 203 -4.26 -3.62 9.98
N LEU A 204 -3.02 -3.54 10.46
CA LEU A 204 -2.50 -4.44 11.49
C LEU A 204 -3.19 -4.26 12.86
N ASN A 205 -3.67 -3.06 13.15
CA ASN A 205 -4.37 -2.72 14.39
C ASN A 205 -5.89 -2.93 14.29
N SER A 206 -6.42 -3.23 13.11
CA SER A 206 -7.86 -3.44 12.94
C SER A 206 -8.33 -4.72 13.64
N PRO A 207 -9.40 -4.66 14.47
CA PRO A 207 -9.98 -5.85 15.09
C PRO A 207 -10.69 -6.74 14.07
N ASP A 208 -11.07 -6.17 12.92
CA ASP A 208 -11.82 -6.84 11.85
C ASP A 208 -10.94 -7.57 10.84
N LEU A 209 -9.61 -7.53 11.05
CA LEU A 209 -8.63 -8.17 10.18
C LEU A 209 -7.77 -9.16 10.96
N THR A 210 -7.52 -10.32 10.35
CA THR A 210 -6.58 -11.32 10.87
C THR A 210 -5.33 -11.36 10.03
N LEU A 211 -4.17 -11.25 10.68
CA LEU A 211 -2.88 -11.47 10.04
C LEU A 211 -2.69 -12.97 9.79
N LEU A 212 -2.70 -13.38 8.52
CA LEU A 212 -2.57 -14.77 8.10
C LEU A 212 -1.13 -15.17 7.84
N TYR A 213 -0.32 -14.24 7.37
CA TYR A 213 1.07 -14.49 6.99
C TYR A 213 1.90 -13.23 7.13
N ASP A 214 3.15 -13.42 7.56
CA ASP A 214 4.15 -12.39 7.63
C ASP A 214 5.50 -13.00 7.24
N SER A 215 6.12 -12.49 6.20
CA SER A 215 7.35 -13.05 5.65
C SER A 215 8.54 -13.00 6.61
N ASP A 216 8.54 -12.08 7.61
CA ASP A 216 9.64 -11.94 8.57
C ASP A 216 9.56 -12.96 9.72
N PHE A 217 8.36 -13.44 10.04
CA PHE A 217 8.12 -14.38 11.13
C PHE A 217 7.87 -15.80 10.63
N TRP A 218 7.98 -16.02 9.31
CA TRP A 218 7.77 -17.33 8.74
C TRP A 218 9.02 -18.20 8.91
N GLU A 219 9.02 -19.06 9.92
CA GLU A 219 9.98 -20.15 10.01
C GLU A 219 9.48 -21.35 9.16
N PRO A 220 10.31 -21.87 8.25
CA PRO A 220 9.96 -23.09 7.55
C PRO A 220 9.78 -24.21 8.56
N ARG A 221 8.59 -24.80 8.66
CA ARG A 221 8.46 -26.10 9.34
C ARG A 221 9.41 -27.05 8.66
N ASN A 222 10.45 -27.41 9.38
CA ASN A 222 11.41 -28.40 8.92
C ASN A 222 10.63 -29.74 8.81
N PRO A 223 10.47 -30.37 7.62
CA PRO A 223 9.71 -31.61 7.49
C PRO A 223 10.43 -32.82 8.08
N SER A 224 11.56 -32.62 8.76
CA SER A 224 12.34 -33.64 9.43
C SER A 224 12.42 -33.40 10.93
N LYS A 225 11.29 -33.55 11.63
CA LYS A 225 11.18 -33.96 13.04
C LYS A 225 9.92 -34.76 13.22
#